data_b1e985efd1f8fa539d709aba3199324e
#
_entry.id   b1e985efd1f8fa539d709aba3199324e
#
_cell.length_a   1.000
_cell.length_b   1.000
_cell.length_c   1.000
_cell.angle_alpha   90.00
_cell.angle_beta   90.00
_cell.angle_gamma   90.00
#
_symmetry.space_group_name_H-M   'P 1'
#
loop_
_entity.id
_entity.type
_entity.pdbx_description
1 polymer ?
#
loop_
_entity_poly.entity_id
_entity_poly.type
_entity_poly.pdbx_seq_one_letter_code
_entity_poly.pdbx_strand_id
1 'polypeptide(L)'
;NYQPLHQLVSKYAGIRKGKIDEYALLNELVEDTIEQKRDIQKKLFISNIVWGQYETVEELHMDAQEADIVFEYPKFTCCALEYEESSEAEALSVRICEELDTPHSMAICAKRDGGKRLTVVINHTDTPEAYSLAKRVFSNIHHVHVGMGSCVHNPMCLTESYQQARHALHEALDTNVAFLQYSDIAETENSGSTEQKGQTTEKPLLNTALLDSVLDCMQKHLSDTGMSLEFIAGSCGVSVSYLARYFKNCMRVTPMQYVDSLRMDIARKLLTTTTYSLRQIVEQCGYLDESNFARKFKKLEGITPMSYRKLNWKS
;
A
#
# COMPACT_ATOMS: atom_id res chain seq x y z
N ASN A 1 4.47 -9.94 34.85
CA ASN A 1 5.52 -10.80 34.34
C ASN A 1 6.71 -9.97 33.90
N TYR A 2 7.69 -9.74 34.80
CA TYR A 2 8.88 -8.90 34.59
C TYR A 2 10.11 -9.73 34.12
N GLN A 3 9.90 -10.87 33.51
CA GLN A 3 10.99 -11.75 33.06
C GLN A 3 11.88 -11.18 31.93
N PRO A 4 11.37 -10.40 30.95
CA PRO A 4 12.22 -9.86 29.88
C PRO A 4 13.28 -8.86 30.37
N LEU A 5 12.93 -8.01 31.32
CA LEU A 5 13.85 -7.02 31.90
C LEU A 5 15.00 -7.66 32.66
N HIS A 6 14.75 -8.76 33.37
CA HIS A 6 15.78 -9.48 34.13
C HIS A 6 16.79 -10.21 33.23
N GLN A 7 16.34 -10.69 32.06
CA GLN A 7 17.21 -11.32 31.07
C GLN A 7 18.08 -10.29 30.33
N LEU A 8 17.53 -9.12 30.03
CA LEU A 8 18.28 -7.99 29.43
C LEU A 8 19.34 -7.47 30.42
N VAL A 9 18.99 -7.21 31.66
CA VAL A 9 19.92 -6.76 32.70
C VAL A 9 21.05 -7.79 32.90
N SER A 10 20.74 -9.10 32.84
CA SER A 10 21.75 -10.17 32.95
C SER A 10 22.71 -10.21 31.77
N LYS A 11 22.23 -9.90 30.55
CA LYS A 11 23.05 -9.84 29.32
C LYS A 11 24.08 -8.70 29.38
N TYR A 12 23.70 -7.57 29.97
CA TYR A 12 24.57 -6.40 30.08
C TYR A 12 25.40 -6.35 31.38
N ALA A 13 25.00 -7.05 32.45
CA ALA A 13 25.76 -7.13 33.71
C ALA A 13 27.10 -7.88 33.58
N GLY A 14 27.37 -8.54 32.44
CA GLY A 14 28.67 -9.18 32.13
C GLY A 14 29.73 -8.22 31.60
N ILE A 15 29.44 -6.96 31.36
CA ILE A 15 30.38 -5.96 30.83
C ILE A 15 30.98 -5.17 32.01
N ARG A 16 32.27 -5.28 32.16
CA ARG A 16 33.19 -4.83 33.23
C ARG A 16 32.88 -3.48 33.89
N LYS A 17 33.14 -3.45 35.21
CA LYS A 17 33.34 -2.31 36.11
C LYS A 17 34.13 -1.14 35.50
N GLY A 18 33.49 -0.29 34.76
CA GLY A 18 33.85 1.07 34.45
C GLY A 18 32.58 1.88 34.63
N LYS A 19 32.65 3.12 35.09
CA LYS A 19 31.48 3.99 35.25
C LYS A 19 30.63 3.97 33.99
N ILE A 20 29.70 3.04 33.93
CA ILE A 20 28.66 3.00 32.91
C ILE A 20 27.72 4.13 33.32
N ASP A 21 27.53 5.08 32.44
CA ASP A 21 26.52 6.10 32.62
C ASP A 21 25.16 5.37 32.60
N GLU A 22 24.53 5.22 33.77
CA GLU A 22 23.27 4.52 33.93
C GLU A 22 22.19 5.11 33.00
N TYR A 23 22.29 6.40 32.69
CA TYR A 23 21.41 7.08 31.73
C TYR A 23 21.65 6.63 30.27
N ALA A 24 22.90 6.39 29.87
CA ALA A 24 23.19 5.90 28.53
C ALA A 24 22.66 4.48 28.34
N LEU A 25 22.86 3.61 29.34
CA LEU A 25 22.32 2.24 29.32
C LEU A 25 20.78 2.22 29.34
N LEU A 26 20.16 3.11 30.12
CA LEU A 26 18.70 3.22 30.18
C LEU A 26 18.13 3.73 28.84
N ASN A 27 18.79 4.69 28.21
CA ASN A 27 18.39 5.19 26.90
C ASN A 27 18.53 4.12 25.83
N GLU A 28 19.62 3.36 25.80
CA GLU A 28 19.83 2.25 24.87
C GLU A 28 18.73 1.16 25.04
N LEU A 29 18.41 0.81 26.28
CA LEU A 29 17.33 -0.14 26.58
C LEU A 29 15.94 0.38 26.16
N VAL A 30 15.69 1.66 26.28
CA VAL A 30 14.44 2.29 25.87
C VAL A 30 14.36 2.32 24.34
N GLU A 31 15.44 2.69 23.66
CA GLU A 31 15.52 2.69 22.19
C GLU A 31 15.31 1.28 21.61
N ASP A 32 16.00 0.27 22.13
CA ASP A 32 15.81 -1.15 21.75
C ASP A 32 14.36 -1.61 21.94
N THR A 33 13.73 -1.18 23.05
CA THR A 33 12.34 -1.55 23.34
C THR A 33 11.36 -0.89 22.37
N ILE A 34 11.62 0.38 22.02
CA ILE A 34 10.81 1.13 21.04
C ILE A 34 10.95 0.51 19.66
N GLU A 35 12.18 0.15 19.25
CA GLU A 35 12.45 -0.46 17.95
C GLU A 35 11.80 -1.84 17.83
N GLN A 36 11.90 -2.68 18.86
CA GLN A 36 11.20 -3.97 18.92
C GLN A 36 9.67 -3.80 18.82
N LYS A 37 9.11 -2.80 19.50
CA LYS A 37 7.67 -2.50 19.42
C LYS A 37 7.27 -2.09 17.98
N ARG A 38 8.06 -1.23 17.35
CA ARG A 38 7.82 -0.79 15.96
C ARG A 38 7.86 -1.97 14.98
N ASP A 39 8.83 -2.87 15.11
CA ASP A 39 8.94 -4.04 14.25
C ASP A 39 7.74 -4.99 14.41
N ILE A 40 7.25 -5.17 15.62
CA ILE A 40 6.03 -5.94 15.89
C ILE A 40 4.81 -5.27 15.24
N GLN A 41 4.69 -3.94 15.36
CA GLN A 41 3.59 -3.18 14.75
C GLN A 41 3.63 -3.25 13.23
N LYS A 42 4.82 -3.12 12.61
CA LYS A 42 5.00 -3.31 11.16
C LYS A 42 4.57 -4.70 10.68
N LYS A 43 4.99 -5.74 11.39
CA LYS A 43 4.60 -7.13 11.07
C LYS A 43 3.10 -7.35 11.20
N LEU A 44 2.48 -6.81 12.25
CA LEU A 44 1.05 -6.89 12.46
C LEU A 44 0.28 -6.14 11.37
N PHE A 45 0.69 -4.91 11.06
CA PHE A 45 0.10 -4.10 10.00
C PHE A 45 0.14 -4.82 8.64
N ILE A 46 1.31 -5.33 8.23
CA ILE A 46 1.44 -6.09 6.97
C ILE A 46 0.56 -7.35 6.99
N SER A 47 0.50 -8.05 8.11
CA SER A 47 -0.39 -9.19 8.26
C SER A 47 -1.85 -8.79 8.06
N ASN A 48 -2.31 -7.74 8.74
CA ASN A 48 -3.69 -7.27 8.66
C ASN A 48 -4.07 -6.82 7.26
N ILE A 49 -3.19 -6.06 6.56
CA ILE A 49 -3.49 -5.56 5.22
C ILE A 49 -3.53 -6.67 4.17
N VAL A 50 -2.62 -7.65 4.21
CA VAL A 50 -2.63 -8.76 3.24
C VAL A 50 -3.75 -9.78 3.51
N TRP A 51 -4.29 -9.82 4.73
CA TRP A 51 -5.45 -10.64 5.08
C TRP A 51 -6.79 -9.91 4.93
N GLY A 52 -6.77 -8.62 4.58
CA GLY A 52 -7.98 -7.83 4.41
C GLY A 52 -8.75 -7.62 5.71
N GLN A 53 -8.04 -7.40 6.82
CA GLN A 53 -8.65 -7.21 8.13
C GLN A 53 -9.22 -5.80 8.34
N TYR A 54 -8.86 -4.83 7.47
CA TYR A 54 -9.35 -3.47 7.55
C TYR A 54 -10.71 -3.32 6.87
N GLU A 55 -11.66 -2.70 7.55
CA GLU A 55 -12.98 -2.37 7.01
C GLU A 55 -12.99 -0.99 6.35
N THR A 56 -12.18 -0.06 6.85
CA THR A 56 -12.10 1.32 6.38
C THR A 56 -10.67 1.76 6.08
N VAL A 57 -10.54 2.78 5.22
CA VAL A 57 -9.23 3.39 4.90
C VAL A 57 -8.70 4.16 6.10
N GLU A 58 -9.58 4.74 6.91
CA GLU A 58 -9.22 5.48 8.11
C GLU A 58 -8.57 4.57 9.16
N GLU A 59 -9.13 3.38 9.37
CA GLU A 59 -8.55 2.36 10.26
C GLU A 59 -7.16 1.93 9.77
N LEU A 60 -7.02 1.66 8.48
CA LEU A 60 -5.75 1.33 7.86
C LEU A 60 -4.71 2.45 8.06
N HIS A 61 -5.11 3.71 7.87
CA HIS A 61 -4.20 4.85 8.05
C HIS A 61 -3.75 5.02 9.50
N MET A 62 -4.64 4.79 10.48
CA MET A 62 -4.27 4.84 11.90
C MET A 62 -3.23 3.78 12.24
N ASP A 63 -3.45 2.53 11.84
CA ASP A 63 -2.51 1.44 12.10
C ASP A 63 -1.18 1.64 11.35
N ALA A 64 -1.21 2.18 10.12
CA ALA A 64 -0.02 2.54 9.37
C ALA A 64 0.81 3.60 10.12
N GLN A 65 0.15 4.62 10.65
CA GLN A 65 0.80 5.67 11.44
C GLN A 65 1.39 5.12 12.75
N GLU A 66 0.70 4.20 13.44
CA GLU A 66 1.24 3.54 14.63
C GLU A 66 2.45 2.65 14.31
N ALA A 67 2.47 2.06 13.12
CA ALA A 67 3.58 1.25 12.62
C ALA A 67 4.72 2.08 12.01
N ASP A 68 4.61 3.41 12.01
CA ASP A 68 5.55 4.34 11.35
C ASP A 68 5.73 4.02 9.84
N ILE A 69 4.62 3.68 9.19
CA ILE A 69 4.57 3.38 7.76
C ILE A 69 3.86 4.52 7.03
N VAL A 70 4.55 5.12 6.07
CA VAL A 70 4.00 6.13 5.17
C VAL A 70 4.04 5.59 3.75
N PHE A 71 2.89 5.53 3.11
CA PHE A 71 2.81 5.18 1.69
C PHE A 71 3.01 6.45 0.86
N GLU A 72 4.16 6.54 0.21
CA GLU A 72 4.55 7.73 -0.58
C GLU A 72 4.06 7.66 -2.03
N TYR A 73 3.76 6.45 -2.53
CA TYR A 73 3.48 6.20 -3.93
C TYR A 73 2.06 5.62 -4.14
N PRO A 74 1.47 5.83 -5.34
CA PRO A 74 0.08 5.46 -5.59
C PRO A 74 -0.16 3.98 -5.90
N LYS A 75 0.89 3.19 -6.10
CA LYS A 75 0.78 1.79 -6.54
C LYS A 75 1.40 0.83 -5.54
N PHE A 76 0.85 -0.38 -5.49
CA PHE A 76 1.27 -1.42 -4.55
C PHE A 76 1.35 -2.77 -5.25
N THR A 77 2.33 -3.56 -4.87
CA THR A 77 2.46 -4.95 -5.33
C THR A 77 2.95 -5.82 -4.18
N CYS A 78 2.39 -7.03 -4.05
CA CYS A 78 2.88 -8.01 -3.08
C CYS A 78 3.81 -9.03 -3.74
N CYS A 79 4.86 -9.40 -3.01
CA CYS A 79 5.65 -10.60 -3.26
C CYS A 79 5.54 -11.56 -2.07
N ALA A 80 5.40 -12.84 -2.37
CA ALA A 80 5.47 -13.92 -1.40
C ALA A 80 6.75 -14.72 -1.67
N LEU A 81 7.53 -14.96 -0.63
CA LEU A 81 8.81 -15.64 -0.73
C LEU A 81 8.84 -16.86 0.19
N GLU A 82 9.54 -17.91 -0.26
CA GLU A 82 9.90 -19.06 0.55
C GLU A 82 11.41 -19.30 0.45
N TYR A 83 12.07 -19.54 1.59
CA TYR A 83 13.51 -19.76 1.70
C TYR A 83 13.83 -20.95 2.59
N GLU A 84 14.96 -21.60 2.34
CA GLU A 84 15.30 -22.89 2.95
C GLU A 84 15.76 -22.75 4.41
N GLU A 85 16.53 -21.72 4.76
CA GLU A 85 17.13 -21.57 6.09
C GLU A 85 16.56 -20.40 6.90
N SER A 86 16.02 -20.71 8.07
CA SER A 86 15.42 -19.74 8.98
C SER A 86 16.41 -18.74 9.63
N SER A 87 17.71 -19.08 9.68
CA SER A 87 18.75 -18.28 10.35
C SER A 87 19.08 -16.97 9.60
N GLU A 88 18.84 -16.91 8.30
CA GLU A 88 19.16 -15.75 7.45
C GLU A 88 17.99 -14.78 7.22
N ALA A 89 16.82 -15.10 7.73
CA ALA A 89 15.58 -14.37 7.43
C ALA A 89 15.62 -12.88 7.80
N GLU A 90 16.35 -12.49 8.85
CA GLU A 90 16.51 -11.11 9.29
C GLU A 90 17.38 -10.33 8.30
N ALA A 91 18.57 -10.86 8.04
CA ALA A 91 19.52 -10.29 7.09
C ALA A 91 18.89 -10.20 5.68
N LEU A 92 18.13 -11.23 5.28
CA LEU A 92 17.43 -11.26 4.01
C LEU A 92 16.36 -10.16 3.92
N SER A 93 15.56 -9.96 4.96
CA SER A 93 14.52 -8.93 4.96
C SER A 93 15.09 -7.51 4.89
N VAL A 94 16.18 -7.25 5.63
CA VAL A 94 16.88 -5.97 5.59
C VAL A 94 17.45 -5.72 4.20
N ARG A 95 18.17 -6.68 3.64
CA ARG A 95 18.76 -6.59 2.30
C ARG A 95 17.69 -6.35 1.22
N ILE A 96 16.57 -7.06 1.27
CA ILE A 96 15.47 -6.87 0.29
C ILE A 96 14.91 -5.46 0.38
N CYS A 97 14.67 -4.94 1.59
CA CYS A 97 14.19 -3.58 1.76
C CYS A 97 15.21 -2.57 1.21
N GLU A 98 16.48 -2.67 1.58
CA GLU A 98 17.53 -1.77 1.11
C GLU A 98 17.68 -1.76 -0.44
N GLU A 99 17.60 -2.93 -1.09
CA GLU A 99 17.73 -3.04 -2.54
C GLU A 99 16.46 -2.61 -3.31
N LEU A 100 15.28 -2.68 -2.69
CA LEU A 100 14.00 -2.25 -3.27
C LEU A 100 13.63 -0.80 -2.93
N ASP A 101 14.27 -0.20 -1.93
CA ASP A 101 14.06 1.21 -1.58
C ASP A 101 14.82 2.10 -2.57
N THR A 102 14.07 2.88 -3.32
CA THR A 102 14.58 3.79 -4.35
C THR A 102 13.78 5.10 -4.32
N PRO A 103 14.18 6.15 -5.05
CA PRO A 103 13.36 7.36 -5.18
C PRO A 103 11.96 7.12 -5.79
N HIS A 104 11.67 5.91 -6.27
CA HIS A 104 10.43 5.56 -6.96
C HIS A 104 9.71 4.36 -6.36
N SER A 105 10.29 3.73 -5.34
CA SER A 105 9.69 2.57 -4.65
C SER A 105 10.17 2.45 -3.21
N MET A 106 9.30 1.91 -2.36
CA MET A 106 9.58 1.57 -0.96
C MET A 106 9.12 0.13 -0.71
N ALA A 107 9.90 -0.62 0.04
CA ALA A 107 9.56 -2.00 0.40
C ALA A 107 9.36 -2.17 1.90
N ILE A 108 8.35 -2.95 2.25
CA ILE A 108 8.07 -3.33 3.64
C ILE A 108 8.00 -4.86 3.71
N CYS A 109 8.81 -5.43 4.59
CA CYS A 109 8.94 -6.87 4.77
C CYS A 109 8.30 -7.34 6.07
N ALA A 110 7.59 -8.47 6.03
CA ALA A 110 7.06 -9.14 7.20
C ALA A 110 7.31 -10.65 7.14
N LYS A 111 7.92 -11.19 8.20
CA LYS A 111 8.12 -12.64 8.36
C LYS A 111 6.82 -13.34 8.68
N ARG A 112 6.69 -14.58 8.22
CA ARG A 112 5.53 -15.42 8.43
C ARG A 112 5.87 -16.85 8.79
N ASP A 113 4.97 -17.46 9.56
CA ASP A 113 4.87 -18.92 9.87
C ASP A 113 6.20 -19.67 10.04
N GLY A 114 6.68 -19.77 11.25
CA GLY A 114 7.86 -20.60 11.59
C GLY A 114 9.17 -20.14 10.96
N GLY A 115 9.19 -18.96 10.33
CA GLY A 115 10.41 -18.33 9.83
C GLY A 115 10.88 -18.79 8.45
N LYS A 116 10.05 -19.48 7.64
CA LYS A 116 10.43 -19.90 6.28
C LYS A 116 9.79 -19.05 5.17
N ARG A 117 8.88 -18.16 5.51
CA ARG A 117 8.15 -17.34 4.54
C ARG A 117 8.28 -15.86 4.87
N LEU A 118 8.45 -15.06 3.82
CA LEU A 118 8.49 -13.62 3.88
C LEU A 118 7.42 -13.05 2.94
N THR A 119 6.72 -12.03 3.41
CA THR A 119 5.84 -11.22 2.58
C THR A 119 6.50 -9.86 2.39
N VAL A 120 6.59 -9.41 1.15
CA VAL A 120 7.12 -8.09 0.80
C VAL A 120 6.00 -7.29 0.13
N VAL A 121 5.71 -6.13 0.66
CA VAL A 121 4.85 -5.13 0.02
C VAL A 121 5.74 -4.07 -0.59
N ILE A 122 5.62 -3.87 -1.89
CA ILE A 122 6.34 -2.84 -2.65
C ILE A 122 5.34 -1.73 -2.96
N ASN A 123 5.56 -0.54 -2.43
CA ASN A 123 4.85 0.69 -2.76
C ASN A 123 5.67 1.45 -3.80
N HIS A 124 5.10 1.82 -4.96
CA HIS A 124 5.88 2.31 -6.11
C HIS A 124 5.10 3.26 -7.02
N THR A 125 5.83 3.99 -7.87
CA THR A 125 5.26 4.90 -8.87
C THR A 125 4.94 4.21 -10.20
N ASP A 126 5.82 3.32 -10.66
CA ASP A 126 5.77 2.68 -11.98
C ASP A 126 5.83 1.15 -11.87
N THR A 127 4.86 0.46 -12.48
CA THR A 127 4.75 -1.01 -12.39
C THR A 127 5.84 -1.75 -13.17
N PRO A 128 6.17 -1.41 -14.44
CA PRO A 128 7.25 -2.04 -15.18
C PRO A 128 8.61 -1.88 -14.51
N GLU A 129 8.90 -0.70 -13.94
CA GLU A 129 10.15 -0.44 -13.23
C GLU A 129 10.22 -1.26 -11.93
N ALA A 130 9.16 -1.26 -11.12
CA ALA A 130 9.08 -2.05 -9.90
C ALA A 130 9.22 -3.55 -10.17
N TYR A 131 8.60 -4.06 -11.25
CA TYR A 131 8.76 -5.45 -11.66
C TYR A 131 10.19 -5.78 -12.05
N SER A 132 10.82 -4.95 -12.89
CA SER A 132 12.19 -5.16 -13.35
C SER A 132 13.19 -5.11 -12.19
N LEU A 133 12.97 -4.21 -11.24
CA LEU A 133 13.76 -4.08 -10.01
C LEU A 133 13.58 -5.32 -9.13
N ALA A 134 12.35 -5.72 -8.84
CA ALA A 134 12.05 -6.90 -8.04
C ALA A 134 12.66 -8.17 -8.64
N LYS A 135 12.48 -8.38 -9.95
CA LYS A 135 13.07 -9.51 -10.67
C LYS A 135 14.59 -9.54 -10.53
N ARG A 136 15.25 -8.38 -10.70
CA ARG A 136 16.70 -8.27 -10.55
C ARG A 136 17.15 -8.59 -9.12
N VAL A 137 16.49 -8.02 -8.12
CA VAL A 137 16.83 -8.23 -6.70
C VAL A 137 16.66 -9.70 -6.33
N PHE A 138 15.50 -10.27 -6.62
CA PHE A 138 15.21 -11.66 -6.24
C PHE A 138 16.00 -12.69 -7.03
N SER A 139 16.36 -12.43 -8.30
CA SER A 139 17.22 -13.34 -9.07
C SER A 139 18.66 -13.40 -8.55
N ASN A 140 19.09 -12.43 -7.75
CA ASN A 140 20.40 -12.39 -7.13
C ASN A 140 20.43 -13.05 -5.74
N ILE A 141 19.29 -13.57 -5.27
CA ILE A 141 19.19 -14.26 -3.98
C ILE A 141 19.10 -15.76 -4.24
N HIS A 142 20.08 -16.50 -3.72
CA HIS A 142 20.11 -17.96 -3.85
C HIS A 142 19.17 -18.62 -2.84
N HIS A 143 18.64 -19.80 -3.19
CA HIS A 143 17.78 -20.62 -2.32
C HIS A 143 16.46 -19.92 -1.89
N VAL A 144 15.95 -19.05 -2.75
CA VAL A 144 14.67 -18.36 -2.55
C VAL A 144 13.78 -18.55 -3.76
N HIS A 145 12.54 -18.94 -3.53
CA HIS A 145 11.48 -18.91 -4.52
C HIS A 145 10.56 -17.72 -4.27
N VAL A 146 10.19 -17.02 -5.32
CA VAL A 146 9.41 -15.79 -5.24
C VAL A 146 8.25 -15.83 -6.21
N GLY A 147 7.04 -15.58 -5.67
CA GLY A 147 5.88 -15.25 -6.46
C GLY A 147 5.53 -13.77 -6.32
N MET A 148 5.26 -13.10 -7.41
CA MET A 148 4.84 -11.69 -7.46
C MET A 148 3.42 -11.56 -7.98
N GLY A 149 2.56 -10.85 -7.24
CA GLY A 149 1.19 -10.54 -7.62
C GLY A 149 1.08 -9.36 -8.56
N SER A 150 -0.14 -9.08 -9.00
CA SER A 150 -0.43 -7.91 -9.83
C SER A 150 -0.40 -6.61 -9.01
N CYS A 151 -0.16 -5.51 -9.71
CA CYS A 151 -0.21 -4.17 -9.16
C CYS A 151 -1.65 -3.79 -8.77
N VAL A 152 -1.81 -3.14 -7.61
CA VAL A 152 -3.07 -2.55 -7.14
C VAL A 152 -2.83 -1.08 -6.76
N HIS A 153 -3.89 -0.25 -6.88
CA HIS A 153 -3.83 1.20 -6.65
C HIS A 153 -4.41 1.62 -5.29
N ASN A 154 -4.92 0.67 -4.54
CA ASN A 154 -5.45 0.89 -3.21
C ASN A 154 -4.84 -0.14 -2.26
N PRO A 155 -4.24 0.28 -1.14
CA PRO A 155 -3.69 -0.65 -0.16
C PRO A 155 -4.74 -1.64 0.39
N MET A 156 -6.03 -1.27 0.42
CA MET A 156 -7.13 -2.18 0.78
C MET A 156 -7.28 -3.38 -0.18
N CYS A 157 -6.73 -3.29 -1.40
CA CYS A 157 -6.73 -4.37 -2.40
C CYS A 157 -5.47 -5.25 -2.34
N LEU A 158 -4.54 -4.99 -1.42
CA LEU A 158 -3.30 -5.78 -1.27
C LEU A 158 -3.55 -7.26 -0.99
N THR A 159 -4.69 -7.60 -0.40
CA THR A 159 -5.13 -9.00 -0.24
C THR A 159 -5.17 -9.76 -1.57
N GLU A 160 -5.66 -9.10 -2.63
CA GLU A 160 -5.74 -9.72 -3.97
C GLU A 160 -4.35 -9.92 -4.56
N SER A 161 -3.51 -8.88 -4.55
CA SER A 161 -2.11 -8.98 -4.98
C SER A 161 -1.35 -10.06 -4.20
N TYR A 162 -1.59 -10.19 -2.89
CA TYR A 162 -0.98 -11.21 -2.07
C TYR A 162 -1.46 -12.64 -2.40
N GLN A 163 -2.76 -12.84 -2.68
CA GLN A 163 -3.27 -14.15 -3.10
C GLN A 163 -2.67 -14.58 -4.43
N GLN A 164 -2.54 -13.65 -5.38
CA GLN A 164 -1.88 -13.87 -6.66
C GLN A 164 -0.38 -14.18 -6.47
N ALA A 165 0.32 -13.44 -5.61
CA ALA A 165 1.72 -13.70 -5.28
C ALA A 165 1.91 -15.10 -4.67
N ARG A 166 1.00 -15.55 -3.81
CA ARG A 166 1.03 -16.91 -3.26
C ARG A 166 0.79 -17.98 -4.32
N HIS A 167 -0.11 -17.74 -5.26
CA HIS A 167 -0.33 -18.68 -6.37
C HIS A 167 0.91 -18.77 -7.25
N ALA A 168 1.50 -17.62 -7.62
CA ALA A 168 2.74 -17.58 -8.37
C ALA A 168 3.91 -18.25 -7.63
N LEU A 169 3.99 -18.10 -6.29
CA LEU A 169 4.98 -18.80 -5.48
C LEU A 169 4.81 -20.32 -5.53
N HIS A 170 3.57 -20.83 -5.46
CA HIS A 170 3.29 -22.24 -5.55
C HIS A 170 3.75 -22.82 -6.90
N GLU A 171 3.41 -22.16 -7.98
CA GLU A 171 3.85 -22.54 -9.33
C GLU A 171 5.38 -22.44 -9.49
N ALA A 172 6.01 -21.42 -8.87
CA ALA A 172 7.45 -21.25 -8.88
C ALA A 172 8.17 -22.42 -8.15
N LEU A 173 7.60 -22.90 -7.04
CA LEU A 173 8.10 -24.07 -6.30
C LEU A 173 7.90 -25.36 -7.11
N ASP A 174 6.75 -25.58 -7.72
CA ASP A 174 6.44 -26.78 -8.50
C ASP A 174 7.29 -26.86 -9.78
N THR A 175 7.56 -25.73 -10.42
CA THR A 175 8.39 -25.62 -11.64
C THR A 175 9.88 -25.41 -11.35
N ASN A 176 10.27 -25.27 -10.07
CA ASN A 176 11.63 -24.94 -9.63
C ASN A 176 12.21 -23.68 -10.28
N VAL A 177 11.39 -22.65 -10.43
CA VAL A 177 11.77 -21.33 -10.95
C VAL A 177 11.97 -20.38 -9.78
N ALA A 178 13.07 -19.61 -9.77
CA ALA A 178 13.38 -18.71 -8.67
C ALA A 178 12.42 -17.52 -8.54
N PHE A 179 11.89 -17.01 -9.65
CA PHE A 179 10.98 -15.85 -9.66
C PHE A 179 9.90 -16.03 -10.73
N LEU A 180 8.64 -15.88 -10.32
CA LEU A 180 7.49 -15.98 -11.22
C LEU A 180 6.48 -14.86 -10.92
N GLN A 181 5.99 -14.21 -11.95
CA GLN A 181 4.92 -13.23 -11.86
C GLN A 181 3.58 -13.88 -12.18
N TYR A 182 2.52 -13.48 -11.48
CA TYR A 182 1.19 -14.03 -11.70
C TYR A 182 0.65 -13.82 -13.12
N SER A 183 0.99 -12.69 -13.77
CA SER A 183 0.61 -12.44 -15.18
C SER A 183 1.17 -13.47 -16.15
N ASP A 184 2.38 -13.98 -15.88
CA ASP A 184 3.04 -14.97 -16.76
C ASP A 184 2.29 -16.31 -16.74
N ILE A 185 1.65 -16.65 -15.62
CA ILE A 185 0.82 -17.87 -15.46
C ILE A 185 -0.49 -17.70 -16.23
N ALA A 186 -1.15 -16.55 -16.09
CA ALA A 186 -2.42 -16.26 -16.72
C ALA A 186 -2.35 -16.27 -18.26
N GLU A 187 -1.20 -15.92 -18.85
CA GLU A 187 -0.97 -15.99 -20.29
C GLU A 187 -0.79 -17.43 -20.78
N THR A 188 -0.18 -18.31 -19.99
CA THR A 188 0.02 -19.74 -20.34
C THR A 188 -1.28 -20.54 -20.27
N GLU A 189 -2.17 -20.28 -19.32
CA GLU A 189 -3.47 -20.91 -19.22
C GLU A 189 -4.42 -20.53 -20.39
N ASN A 190 -4.33 -19.29 -20.89
CA ASN A 190 -5.12 -18.81 -22.02
C ASN A 190 -4.62 -19.34 -23.40
N SER A 191 -3.39 -19.81 -23.49
CA SER A 191 -2.82 -20.34 -24.73
C SER A 191 -3.14 -21.82 -24.99
N GLY A 192 -3.74 -22.53 -24.03
CA GLY A 192 -3.97 -23.97 -24.05
C GLY A 192 -5.39 -24.44 -24.29
N SER A 193 -6.38 -23.58 -24.45
CA SER A 193 -7.78 -24.02 -24.60
C SER A 193 -8.48 -23.40 -25.81
N THR A 194 -8.37 -24.12 -26.95
CA THR A 194 -9.35 -24.02 -28.03
C THR A 194 -10.53 -24.92 -27.68
N GLU A 195 -11.73 -24.33 -27.72
CA GLU A 195 -13.06 -24.99 -27.71
C GLU A 195 -13.57 -25.59 -26.38
N GLN A 196 -14.40 -24.80 -25.65
CA GLN A 196 -15.81 -25.22 -25.40
C GLN A 196 -16.60 -24.03 -24.77
N LYS A 197 -17.71 -23.65 -25.47
CA LYS A 197 -18.72 -22.72 -24.96
C LYS A 197 -19.44 -23.36 -23.77
N GLY A 198 -19.32 -22.69 -22.60
CA GLY A 198 -20.13 -23.00 -21.42
C GLY A 198 -20.07 -21.79 -20.48
N GLN A 199 -21.23 -21.20 -20.18
CA GLN A 199 -21.42 -20.10 -19.27
C GLN A 199 -20.73 -20.37 -17.93
N THR A 200 -19.58 -19.74 -17.71
CA THR A 200 -18.96 -19.61 -16.40
C THR A 200 -18.78 -18.14 -16.13
N THR A 201 -19.22 -17.69 -14.99
CA THR A 201 -19.06 -16.36 -14.44
C THR A 201 -17.55 -15.99 -14.44
N GLU A 202 -17.14 -15.32 -15.50
CA GLU A 202 -15.81 -14.72 -15.59
C GLU A 202 -15.62 -13.77 -14.41
N LYS A 203 -14.75 -14.14 -13.46
CA LYS A 203 -14.10 -13.14 -12.62
C LYS A 203 -13.34 -12.24 -13.58
N PRO A 204 -13.64 -10.94 -13.68
CA PRO A 204 -12.91 -10.08 -14.59
C PRO A 204 -11.44 -10.05 -14.16
N LEU A 205 -10.55 -10.49 -15.05
CA LEU A 205 -9.14 -10.11 -14.99
C LEU A 205 -9.10 -8.60 -14.75
N LEU A 206 -8.41 -8.19 -13.70
CA LEU A 206 -8.28 -6.77 -13.39
C LEU A 206 -7.59 -6.12 -14.58
N ASN A 207 -8.33 -5.40 -15.41
CA ASN A 207 -7.78 -4.66 -16.54
C ASN A 207 -7.07 -3.41 -15.98
N THR A 208 -5.82 -3.59 -15.54
CA THR A 208 -5.01 -2.52 -14.94
C THR A 208 -4.93 -1.30 -15.87
N ALA A 209 -4.86 -1.51 -17.18
CA ALA A 209 -4.86 -0.44 -18.17
C ALA A 209 -6.14 0.40 -18.14
N LEU A 210 -7.30 -0.22 -17.90
CA LEU A 210 -8.56 0.51 -17.74
C LEU A 210 -8.54 1.33 -16.43
N LEU A 211 -8.05 0.76 -15.34
CA LEU A 211 -7.97 1.49 -14.07
C LEU A 211 -7.02 2.69 -14.18
N ASP A 212 -5.85 2.50 -14.78
CA ASP A 212 -4.89 3.58 -15.05
C ASP A 212 -5.53 4.69 -15.90
N SER A 213 -6.28 4.33 -16.97
CA SER A 213 -7.01 5.29 -17.81
C SER A 213 -8.09 6.05 -17.04
N VAL A 214 -8.81 5.37 -16.14
CA VAL A 214 -9.85 5.99 -15.30
C VAL A 214 -9.23 6.97 -14.30
N LEU A 215 -8.14 6.57 -13.63
CA LEU A 215 -7.44 7.41 -12.67
C LEU A 215 -6.79 8.63 -13.34
N ASP A 216 -6.18 8.45 -14.51
CA ASP A 216 -5.61 9.55 -15.31
C ASP A 216 -6.70 10.53 -15.78
N CYS A 217 -7.85 10.03 -16.25
CA CYS A 217 -9.00 10.85 -16.58
C CYS A 217 -9.48 11.67 -15.38
N MET A 218 -9.63 11.04 -14.21
CA MET A 218 -10.05 11.74 -12.98
C MET A 218 -9.05 12.81 -12.59
N GLN A 219 -7.77 12.53 -12.65
CA GLN A 219 -6.70 13.47 -12.26
C GLN A 219 -6.62 14.67 -13.20
N LYS A 220 -6.73 14.46 -14.51
CA LYS A 220 -6.72 15.53 -15.53
C LYS A 220 -7.91 16.48 -15.42
N HIS A 221 -9.07 15.96 -15.04
CA HIS A 221 -10.32 16.71 -14.96
C HIS A 221 -10.75 17.02 -13.52
N LEU A 222 -9.86 16.90 -12.52
CA LEU A 222 -10.19 16.98 -11.11
C LEU A 222 -10.85 18.32 -10.71
N SER A 223 -10.40 19.42 -11.33
CA SER A 223 -10.96 20.77 -11.13
C SER A 223 -12.17 21.08 -12.02
N ASP A 224 -12.57 20.15 -12.89
CA ASP A 224 -13.72 20.35 -13.75
C ASP A 224 -15.03 20.10 -12.96
N THR A 225 -15.88 21.10 -12.90
CA THR A 225 -17.18 21.01 -12.22
C THR A 225 -18.16 20.09 -12.94
N GLY A 226 -17.93 19.81 -14.23
CA GLY A 226 -18.72 18.89 -15.05
C GLY A 226 -18.32 17.42 -14.92
N MET A 227 -17.30 17.09 -14.12
CA MET A 227 -16.90 15.71 -13.93
C MET A 227 -18.03 14.89 -13.31
N SER A 228 -18.44 13.86 -14.00
CA SER A 228 -19.48 12.91 -13.58
C SER A 228 -19.07 11.48 -13.90
N LEU A 229 -19.81 10.52 -13.37
CA LEU A 229 -19.56 9.11 -13.66
C LEU A 229 -19.74 8.80 -15.16
N GLU A 230 -20.71 9.46 -15.81
CA GLU A 230 -20.98 9.35 -17.25
C GLU A 230 -19.82 9.91 -18.08
N PHE A 231 -19.26 11.07 -17.65
CA PHE A 231 -18.09 11.67 -18.28
C PHE A 231 -16.89 10.73 -18.25
N ILE A 232 -16.58 10.17 -17.07
CA ILE A 232 -15.44 9.25 -16.89
C ILE A 232 -15.65 7.97 -17.72
N ALA A 233 -16.84 7.38 -17.68
CA ALA A 233 -17.18 6.18 -18.42
C ALA A 233 -17.06 6.40 -19.94
N GLY A 234 -17.57 7.52 -20.44
CA GLY A 234 -17.47 7.92 -21.85
C GLY A 234 -16.03 8.13 -22.29
N SER A 235 -15.20 8.78 -21.46
CA SER A 235 -13.78 9.02 -21.74
C SER A 235 -12.96 7.72 -21.81
N CYS A 236 -13.35 6.70 -21.02
CA CYS A 236 -12.68 5.38 -21.01
C CYS A 236 -13.33 4.35 -21.94
N GLY A 237 -14.37 4.71 -22.70
CA GLY A 237 -15.04 3.82 -23.65
C GLY A 237 -15.78 2.64 -23.02
N VAL A 238 -16.28 2.81 -21.78
CA VAL A 238 -17.01 1.78 -21.05
C VAL A 238 -18.40 2.24 -20.62
N SER A 239 -19.28 1.28 -20.28
CA SER A 239 -20.60 1.66 -19.74
C SER A 239 -20.48 2.13 -18.30
N VAL A 240 -21.38 3.07 -17.91
CA VAL A 240 -21.46 3.63 -16.55
C VAL A 240 -21.59 2.52 -15.48
N SER A 241 -22.46 1.55 -15.73
CA SER A 241 -22.68 0.44 -14.80
C SER A 241 -21.45 -0.48 -14.66
N TYR A 242 -20.75 -0.71 -15.76
CA TYR A 242 -19.51 -1.45 -15.74
C TYR A 242 -18.42 -0.70 -14.95
N LEU A 243 -18.20 0.59 -15.27
CA LEU A 243 -17.22 1.42 -14.56
C LEU A 243 -17.49 1.48 -13.05
N ALA A 244 -18.73 1.72 -12.65
CA ALA A 244 -19.10 1.82 -11.23
C ALA A 244 -18.76 0.54 -10.46
N ARG A 245 -19.14 -0.63 -11.02
CA ARG A 245 -18.87 -1.94 -10.42
C ARG A 245 -17.38 -2.27 -10.44
N TYR A 246 -16.73 -2.08 -11.60
CA TYR A 246 -15.31 -2.34 -11.78
C TYR A 246 -14.46 -1.50 -10.81
N PHE A 247 -14.65 -0.17 -10.81
CA PHE A 247 -13.90 0.74 -9.96
C PHE A 247 -14.13 0.44 -8.46
N LYS A 248 -15.39 0.17 -8.06
CA LYS A 248 -15.68 -0.21 -6.67
C LYS A 248 -15.01 -1.53 -6.28
N ASN A 249 -14.90 -2.48 -7.19
CA ASN A 249 -14.17 -3.73 -6.93
C ASN A 249 -12.66 -3.49 -6.76
N CYS A 250 -12.07 -2.62 -7.59
CA CYS A 250 -10.64 -2.30 -7.54
C CYS A 250 -10.28 -1.40 -6.35
N MET A 251 -11.07 -0.34 -6.13
CA MET A 251 -10.72 0.74 -5.20
C MET A 251 -11.51 0.70 -3.88
N ARG A 252 -12.47 -0.23 -3.73
CA ARG A 252 -13.39 -0.39 -2.58
C ARG A 252 -14.26 0.83 -2.28
N VAL A 253 -14.12 1.90 -3.05
CA VAL A 253 -14.94 3.12 -3.00
C VAL A 253 -15.59 3.37 -4.36
N THR A 254 -16.65 4.18 -4.42
CA THR A 254 -17.23 4.55 -5.71
C THR A 254 -16.33 5.57 -6.44
N PRO A 255 -16.38 5.65 -7.79
CA PRO A 255 -15.59 6.61 -8.55
C PRO A 255 -15.76 8.06 -8.04
N MET A 256 -16.99 8.48 -7.75
CA MET A 256 -17.25 9.84 -7.28
C MET A 256 -16.81 10.09 -5.83
N GLN A 257 -16.82 9.05 -4.96
CA GLN A 257 -16.21 9.16 -3.63
C GLN A 257 -14.69 9.34 -3.71
N TYR A 258 -14.06 8.65 -4.64
CA TYR A 258 -12.62 8.80 -4.89
C TYR A 258 -12.27 10.21 -5.41
N VAL A 259 -13.04 10.74 -6.38
CA VAL A 259 -12.92 12.13 -6.86
C VAL A 259 -13.09 13.12 -5.71
N ASP A 260 -14.11 12.91 -4.87
CA ASP A 260 -14.34 13.78 -3.70
C ASP A 260 -13.16 13.76 -2.74
N SER A 261 -12.54 12.60 -2.48
CA SER A 261 -11.35 12.52 -1.60
C SER A 261 -10.17 13.31 -2.18
N LEU A 262 -9.86 13.15 -3.47
CA LEU A 262 -8.80 13.90 -4.14
C LEU A 262 -9.02 15.43 -4.09
N ARG A 263 -10.27 15.86 -4.31
CA ARG A 263 -10.66 17.29 -4.20
C ARG A 263 -10.47 17.83 -2.78
N MET A 264 -10.75 17.01 -1.77
CA MET A 264 -10.53 17.40 -0.37
C MET A 264 -9.04 17.49 0.00
N ASP A 265 -8.18 16.64 -0.59
CA ASP A 265 -6.72 16.75 -0.43
C ASP A 265 -6.21 18.09 -0.98
N ILE A 266 -6.66 18.50 -2.16
CA ILE A 266 -6.35 19.82 -2.71
C ILE A 266 -6.87 20.93 -1.79
N ALA A 267 -8.10 20.81 -1.30
CA ALA A 267 -8.69 21.79 -0.39
C ALA A 267 -7.86 21.95 0.90
N ARG A 268 -7.44 20.84 1.54
CA ARG A 268 -6.55 20.89 2.72
C ARG A 268 -5.26 21.65 2.43
N LYS A 269 -4.63 21.34 1.30
CA LYS A 269 -3.40 22.00 0.87
C LYS A 269 -3.64 23.49 0.64
N LEU A 270 -4.63 23.88 -0.12
CA LEU A 270 -4.93 25.29 -0.41
C LEU A 270 -5.32 26.07 0.85
N LEU A 271 -6.09 25.48 1.75
CA LEU A 271 -6.45 26.09 3.04
C LEU A 271 -5.25 26.41 3.90
N THR A 272 -4.21 25.58 3.87
CA THR A 272 -3.04 25.71 4.75
C THR A 272 -1.85 26.47 4.15
N THR A 273 -1.81 26.60 2.81
CA THR A 273 -0.65 27.18 2.11
C THR A 273 -0.97 28.45 1.31
N THR A 274 -2.25 28.84 1.17
CA THR A 274 -2.63 29.99 0.34
C THR A 274 -3.58 30.94 1.06
N THR A 275 -3.53 32.21 0.70
CA THR A 275 -4.43 33.27 1.18
C THR A 275 -5.76 33.31 0.40
N TYR A 276 -6.03 32.32 -0.47
CA TYR A 276 -7.24 32.29 -1.28
C TYR A 276 -8.53 32.37 -0.42
N SER A 277 -9.53 33.11 -0.93
CA SER A 277 -10.86 33.08 -0.34
C SER A 277 -11.47 31.68 -0.42
N LEU A 278 -12.45 31.40 0.42
CA LEU A 278 -13.16 30.11 0.38
C LEU A 278 -13.75 29.84 -1.01
N ARG A 279 -14.32 30.84 -1.65
CA ARG A 279 -14.83 30.74 -3.00
C ARG A 279 -13.79 30.33 -4.03
N GLN A 280 -12.62 30.94 -3.99
CA GLN A 280 -11.50 30.56 -4.88
C GLN A 280 -11.05 29.13 -4.65
N ILE A 281 -10.99 28.68 -3.41
CA ILE A 281 -10.65 27.28 -3.10
C ILE A 281 -11.70 26.32 -3.63
N VAL A 282 -12.97 26.63 -3.45
CA VAL A 282 -14.09 25.82 -3.94
C VAL A 282 -14.04 25.66 -5.46
N GLU A 283 -13.79 26.75 -6.18
CA GLU A 283 -13.61 26.76 -7.64
C GLU A 283 -12.39 25.92 -8.07
N GLN A 284 -11.24 26.08 -7.41
CA GLN A 284 -10.02 25.31 -7.69
C GLN A 284 -10.19 23.81 -7.41
N CYS A 285 -11.02 23.45 -6.45
CA CYS A 285 -11.32 22.05 -6.13
C CYS A 285 -12.44 21.46 -7.02
N GLY A 286 -12.97 22.18 -8.00
CA GLY A 286 -14.00 21.68 -8.92
C GLY A 286 -15.40 21.57 -8.30
N TYR A 287 -15.72 22.38 -7.30
CA TYR A 287 -17.07 22.48 -6.75
C TYR A 287 -17.78 23.74 -7.25
N LEU A 288 -19.10 23.63 -7.49
CA LEU A 288 -19.92 24.75 -7.92
C LEU A 288 -20.47 25.61 -6.76
N ASP A 289 -20.62 24.97 -5.59
CA ASP A 289 -21.33 25.59 -4.45
C ASP A 289 -20.52 25.47 -3.17
N GLU A 290 -20.27 26.62 -2.52
CA GLU A 290 -19.56 26.71 -1.26
C GLU A 290 -20.25 25.97 -0.11
N SER A 291 -21.58 25.96 -0.08
CA SER A 291 -22.34 25.30 0.98
C SER A 291 -22.22 23.78 0.90
N ASN A 292 -22.28 23.23 -0.32
CA ASN A 292 -22.08 21.80 -0.55
C ASN A 292 -20.64 21.39 -0.21
N PHE A 293 -19.66 22.17 -0.65
CA PHE A 293 -18.26 21.97 -0.29
C PHE A 293 -18.05 21.99 1.23
N ALA A 294 -18.51 23.06 1.91
CA ALA A 294 -18.32 23.21 3.35
C ALA A 294 -18.96 22.07 4.15
N ARG A 295 -20.14 21.58 3.71
CA ARG A 295 -20.80 20.42 4.32
C ARG A 295 -20.01 19.13 4.13
N LYS A 296 -19.51 18.86 2.92
CA LYS A 296 -18.65 17.70 2.63
C LYS A 296 -17.34 17.76 3.42
N PHE A 297 -16.69 18.92 3.40
CA PHE A 297 -15.44 19.14 4.15
C PHE A 297 -15.64 18.90 5.65
N LYS A 298 -16.70 19.50 6.23
CA LYS A 298 -17.02 19.30 7.66
C LYS A 298 -17.36 17.85 7.99
N LYS A 299 -17.99 17.12 7.07
CA LYS A 299 -18.28 15.69 7.25
C LYS A 299 -17.00 14.85 7.34
N LEU A 300 -15.98 15.20 6.57
CA LEU A 300 -14.70 14.47 6.52
C LEU A 300 -13.74 14.91 7.64
N GLU A 301 -13.61 16.23 7.87
CA GLU A 301 -12.63 16.80 8.80
C GLU A 301 -13.19 17.09 10.21
N GLY A 302 -14.48 16.89 10.42
CA GLY A 302 -15.15 17.23 11.68
C GLY A 302 -15.34 18.73 11.93
N ILE A 303 -14.62 19.62 11.25
CA ILE A 303 -14.62 21.07 11.41
C ILE A 303 -14.82 21.78 10.07
N THR A 304 -15.22 23.07 10.13
CA THR A 304 -15.44 23.87 8.90
C THR A 304 -14.10 24.19 8.21
N PRO A 305 -14.11 24.45 6.87
CA PRO A 305 -12.89 24.82 6.14
C PRO A 305 -12.15 26.01 6.74
N MET A 306 -12.86 27.04 7.19
CA MET A 306 -12.24 28.21 7.79
C MET A 306 -11.69 27.95 9.20
N SER A 307 -12.31 27.06 9.98
CA SER A 307 -11.76 26.59 11.24
C SER A 307 -10.49 25.75 11.02
N TYR A 308 -10.52 24.88 10.00
CA TYR A 308 -9.37 24.08 9.60
C TYR A 308 -8.18 24.98 9.20
N ARG A 309 -8.42 26.01 8.37
CA ARG A 309 -7.41 27.02 8.03
C ARG A 309 -6.80 27.65 9.27
N LYS A 310 -7.64 28.14 10.19
CA LYS A 310 -7.18 28.82 11.40
C LYS A 310 -6.28 27.95 12.28
N LEU A 311 -6.56 26.65 12.35
CA LEU A 311 -5.81 25.70 13.17
C LEU A 311 -4.50 25.22 12.50
N ASN A 312 -4.48 25.12 11.17
CA ASN A 312 -3.40 24.47 10.43
C ASN A 312 -2.62 25.40 9.49
N TRP A 313 -2.83 26.73 9.60
CA TRP A 313 -2.13 27.69 8.77
C TRP A 313 -0.60 27.57 8.95
N LYS A 314 0.09 27.33 7.84
CA LYS A 314 1.56 27.34 7.80
C LYS A 314 2.00 28.71 7.24
N SER A 315 2.46 29.60 8.12
CA SER A 315 3.03 30.91 7.74
C SER A 315 4.34 30.77 7.00
#